data_2b1b3ecffb7dbf379f4002213a3c7726
#
_entry.id   2b1b3ecffb7dbf379f4002213a3c7726
#
_cell.length_a   1.000
_cell.length_b   1.000
_cell.length_c   1.000
_cell.angle_alpha   90.00
_cell.angle_beta   90.00
_cell.angle_gamma   90.00
#
_symmetry.space_group_name_H-M   'P 1'
#
loop_
_entity.id
_entity.type
_entity.pdbx_description
1 polymer ?
#
loop_
_entity_poly.entity_id
_entity_poly.type
_entity_poly.pdbx_seq_one_letter_code
_entity_poly.pdbx_strand_id
1 'polypeptide(L)'
;SFGRPYGCVITSKKIIIISANIDASQPWRRSHCDNIIYTDWKRDNFLKSIVSIIGRDTPPKSIGVENDHLTIEMNNKLQSIFISSIFKDISLNLMNLRMIKSQEEIEIIKNGARIADLGAEEIVKHIKEGQTELEIAIAGRDRMEREIAKTYPNAEYMDTWVWFQSGINTDGAHNPKTNRKLINGDILSLNTFPMISGYYTALERTLFLNS
;
A
#
# COMPACT_ATOMS: atom_id res chain seq x y z
N SER A 1 -5.29 -5.97 -5.19
CA SER A 1 -6.07 -6.84 -6.09
C SER A 1 -6.57 -6.02 -7.26
N PHE A 2 -6.40 -6.51 -8.49
CA PHE A 2 -6.77 -5.80 -9.74
C PHE A 2 -8.29 -5.59 -9.88
N GLY A 3 -8.86 -4.68 -9.06
CA GLY A 3 -10.28 -4.33 -9.10
C GLY A 3 -11.25 -5.36 -8.48
N ARG A 4 -10.75 -6.37 -7.78
CA ARG A 4 -11.61 -7.31 -7.02
C ARG A 4 -11.76 -6.83 -5.59
N PRO A 5 -12.99 -6.82 -5.04
CA PRO A 5 -13.22 -6.46 -3.66
C PRO A 5 -12.44 -7.39 -2.71
N TYR A 6 -11.87 -6.79 -1.69
CA TYR A 6 -11.23 -7.44 -0.57
C TYR A 6 -11.74 -6.78 0.70
N GLY A 7 -12.01 -7.52 1.74
CA GLY A 7 -12.60 -6.92 2.93
C GLY A 7 -12.35 -7.73 4.18
N CYS A 8 -12.62 -7.08 5.31
CA CYS A 8 -12.57 -7.66 6.63
C CYS A 8 -13.92 -7.41 7.33
N VAL A 9 -14.53 -8.46 7.85
CA VAL A 9 -15.74 -8.36 8.69
C VAL A 9 -15.35 -8.69 10.12
N ILE A 10 -15.57 -7.74 11.02
CA ILE A 10 -15.29 -7.88 12.45
C ILE A 10 -16.62 -7.97 13.19
N THR A 11 -16.79 -9.02 13.96
CA THR A 11 -17.92 -9.24 14.86
C THR A 11 -17.42 -9.33 16.29
N SER A 12 -18.33 -9.38 17.28
CA SER A 12 -17.94 -9.60 18.67
C SER A 12 -17.25 -10.95 18.95
N LYS A 13 -17.28 -11.89 17.97
CA LYS A 13 -16.77 -13.26 18.15
C LYS A 13 -15.63 -13.61 17.19
N LYS A 14 -15.57 -12.97 16.03
CA LYS A 14 -14.67 -13.39 14.93
C LYS A 14 -14.19 -12.19 14.10
N ILE A 15 -12.99 -12.33 13.56
CA ILE A 15 -12.46 -11.51 12.49
C ILE A 15 -12.37 -12.41 11.26
N ILE A 16 -12.97 -12.00 10.15
CA ILE A 16 -13.05 -12.80 8.94
C ILE A 16 -12.59 -11.99 7.75
N ILE A 17 -11.57 -12.48 7.05
CA ILE A 17 -11.08 -11.89 5.81
C ILE A 17 -11.88 -12.48 4.64
N ILE A 18 -12.29 -11.62 3.72
CA ILE A 18 -12.98 -12.03 2.48
C ILE A 18 -12.09 -11.67 1.31
N SER A 19 -11.77 -12.66 0.47
CA SER A 19 -10.94 -12.48 -0.73
C SER A 19 -11.48 -13.21 -1.94
N ALA A 20 -11.08 -12.77 -3.14
CA ALA A 20 -11.35 -13.50 -4.37
C ALA A 20 -10.53 -14.80 -4.42
N ASN A 21 -11.05 -15.81 -5.12
CA ASN A 21 -10.40 -17.11 -5.27
C ASN A 21 -8.97 -17.02 -5.84
N ILE A 22 -8.70 -16.09 -6.73
CA ILE A 22 -7.36 -15.89 -7.30
C ILE A 22 -6.34 -15.44 -6.26
N ASP A 23 -6.79 -14.76 -5.20
CA ASP A 23 -5.93 -14.26 -4.11
C ASP A 23 -6.02 -15.14 -2.84
N ALA A 24 -6.67 -16.28 -2.92
CA ALA A 24 -7.04 -17.13 -1.76
C ALA A 24 -5.87 -17.52 -0.86
N SER A 25 -4.69 -17.74 -1.43
CA SER A 25 -3.50 -18.12 -0.66
C SER A 25 -2.91 -16.97 0.18
N GLN A 26 -3.15 -15.72 -0.18
CA GLN A 26 -2.56 -14.57 0.51
C GLN A 26 -3.13 -14.33 1.91
N PRO A 27 -4.45 -14.24 2.12
CA PRO A 27 -5.01 -14.14 3.48
C PRO A 27 -4.62 -15.32 4.35
N TRP A 28 -4.56 -16.50 3.78
CA TRP A 28 -4.19 -17.73 4.48
C TRP A 28 -2.79 -17.69 5.09
N ARG A 29 -1.83 -17.12 4.37
CA ARG A 29 -0.46 -17.00 4.85
C ARG A 29 -0.20 -15.77 5.73
N ARG A 30 -1.01 -14.71 5.55
CA ARG A 30 -0.72 -13.38 6.10
C ARG A 30 -1.66 -12.93 7.21
N SER A 31 -2.70 -13.71 7.53
CA SER A 31 -3.60 -13.37 8.61
C SER A 31 -3.78 -14.54 9.57
N HIS A 32 -4.05 -14.22 10.82
CA HIS A 32 -4.46 -15.19 11.84
C HIS A 32 -5.99 -15.30 11.95
N CYS A 33 -6.71 -14.76 10.97
CA CYS A 33 -8.16 -14.68 10.97
C CYS A 33 -8.78 -15.79 10.14
N ASP A 34 -10.07 -16.06 10.36
CA ASP A 34 -10.86 -16.91 9.45
C ASP A 34 -10.88 -16.28 8.05
N ASN A 35 -10.93 -17.11 7.01
CA ASN A 35 -10.96 -16.65 5.63
C ASN A 35 -12.17 -17.21 4.90
N ILE A 36 -12.87 -16.36 4.15
CA ILE A 36 -13.90 -16.75 3.19
C ILE A 36 -13.43 -16.36 1.79
N ILE A 37 -13.51 -17.31 0.89
CA ILE A 37 -13.10 -17.17 -0.50
C ILE A 37 -14.33 -17.14 -1.38
N TYR A 38 -14.45 -16.12 -2.23
CA TYR A 38 -15.53 -16.05 -3.21
C TYR A 38 -15.00 -16.22 -4.64
N THR A 39 -15.87 -16.67 -5.54
CA THR A 39 -15.55 -16.70 -6.97
C THR A 39 -15.58 -15.29 -7.55
N ASP A 40 -14.61 -14.94 -8.38
CA ASP A 40 -14.33 -13.57 -8.80
C ASP A 40 -14.98 -13.15 -10.13
N TRP A 41 -15.69 -14.02 -10.76
CA TRP A 41 -16.39 -13.72 -12.02
C TRP A 41 -17.80 -13.13 -11.86
N LYS A 42 -18.30 -13.00 -10.60
CA LYS A 42 -19.53 -12.30 -10.26
C LYS A 42 -19.28 -11.36 -9.09
N ARG A 43 -19.37 -10.06 -9.32
CA ARG A 43 -19.14 -9.02 -8.28
C ARG A 43 -19.99 -9.19 -7.02
N ASP A 44 -21.23 -9.67 -7.17
CA ASP A 44 -22.15 -9.87 -6.04
C ASP A 44 -21.74 -11.03 -5.11
N ASN A 45 -20.77 -11.86 -5.50
CA ASN A 45 -20.29 -12.94 -4.63
C ASN A 45 -19.54 -12.43 -3.40
N PHE A 46 -18.84 -11.31 -3.51
CA PHE A 46 -18.24 -10.63 -2.35
C PHE A 46 -19.34 -10.22 -1.34
N LEU A 47 -20.40 -9.61 -1.83
CA LEU A 47 -21.53 -9.18 -1.03
C LEU A 47 -22.25 -10.37 -0.37
N LYS A 48 -22.43 -11.47 -1.09
CA LYS A 48 -22.98 -12.72 -0.53
C LYS A 48 -22.12 -13.27 0.60
N SER A 49 -20.80 -13.17 0.50
CA SER A 49 -19.89 -13.54 1.58
C SER A 49 -20.09 -12.70 2.83
N ILE A 50 -20.25 -11.38 2.68
CA ILE A 50 -20.59 -10.49 3.81
C ILE A 50 -21.92 -10.92 4.45
N VAL A 51 -22.94 -11.15 3.64
CA VAL A 51 -24.27 -11.59 4.10
C VAL A 51 -24.20 -12.93 4.84
N SER A 52 -23.38 -13.87 4.38
CA SER A 52 -23.23 -15.18 5.04
C SER A 52 -22.59 -15.09 6.42
N ILE A 53 -21.75 -14.05 6.64
CA ILE A 53 -21.10 -13.79 7.93
C ILE A 53 -22.05 -13.08 8.89
N ILE A 54 -22.66 -12.00 8.42
CA ILE A 54 -23.50 -11.12 9.26
C ILE A 54 -24.86 -11.75 9.55
N GLY A 55 -25.40 -12.53 8.61
CA GLY A 55 -26.77 -13.06 8.64
C GLY A 55 -27.79 -12.05 8.13
N ARG A 56 -28.67 -12.50 7.24
CA ARG A 56 -29.73 -11.67 6.66
C ARG A 56 -30.97 -11.58 7.55
N ASP A 57 -31.30 -12.71 8.18
CA ASP A 57 -32.55 -12.84 8.91
C ASP A 57 -32.51 -12.20 10.29
N THR A 58 -31.31 -12.07 10.87
CA THR A 58 -31.08 -11.42 12.18
C THR A 58 -29.93 -10.42 12.08
N PRO A 59 -30.09 -9.35 11.29
CA PRO A 59 -29.02 -8.38 11.11
C PRO A 59 -28.70 -7.64 12.42
N PRO A 60 -27.45 -7.21 12.63
CA PRO A 60 -27.07 -6.45 13.79
C PRO A 60 -27.80 -5.09 13.81
N LYS A 61 -28.02 -4.53 15.01
CA LYS A 61 -28.63 -3.20 15.15
C LYS A 61 -27.82 -2.10 14.46
N SER A 62 -26.49 -2.24 14.41
CA SER A 62 -25.61 -1.28 13.74
C SER A 62 -24.45 -1.97 13.05
N ILE A 63 -24.03 -1.40 11.91
CA ILE A 63 -22.89 -1.83 11.10
C ILE A 63 -21.95 -0.65 10.95
N GLY A 64 -20.68 -0.81 11.37
CA GLY A 64 -19.62 0.14 11.10
C GLY A 64 -19.05 -0.06 9.70
N VAL A 65 -18.83 1.01 8.96
CA VAL A 65 -18.24 1.00 7.63
C VAL A 65 -17.17 2.09 7.49
N GLU A 66 -16.15 1.84 6.69
CA GLU A 66 -15.13 2.84 6.34
C GLU A 66 -15.63 3.64 5.13
N ASN A 67 -16.25 4.80 5.37
CA ASN A 67 -16.81 5.63 4.29
C ASN A 67 -15.74 6.22 3.37
N ASP A 68 -14.51 6.33 3.83
CA ASP A 68 -13.36 6.79 3.06
C ASP A 68 -12.78 5.72 2.10
N HIS A 69 -13.19 4.46 2.26
CA HIS A 69 -12.75 3.32 1.43
C HIS A 69 -13.89 2.63 0.70
N LEU A 70 -15.10 2.65 1.27
CA LEU A 70 -16.25 1.99 0.71
C LEU A 70 -16.82 2.77 -0.48
N THR A 71 -16.97 2.12 -1.63
CA THR A 71 -17.62 2.79 -2.78
C THR A 71 -19.10 3.06 -2.50
N ILE A 72 -19.65 4.13 -3.09
CA ILE A 72 -21.08 4.46 -2.98
C ILE A 72 -21.95 3.29 -3.43
N GLU A 73 -21.58 2.60 -4.51
CA GLU A 73 -22.29 1.42 -5.00
C GLU A 73 -22.37 0.32 -3.94
N MET A 74 -21.23 0.00 -3.31
CA MET A 74 -21.18 -1.04 -2.29
C MET A 74 -21.98 -0.64 -1.05
N ASN A 75 -21.86 0.61 -0.61
CA ASN A 75 -22.61 1.13 0.51
C ASN A 75 -24.13 1.02 0.27
N ASN A 76 -24.60 1.44 -0.91
CA ASN A 76 -26.02 1.34 -1.28
C ASN A 76 -26.52 -0.12 -1.29
N LYS A 77 -25.71 -1.04 -1.82
CA LYS A 77 -26.04 -2.48 -1.82
C LYS A 77 -26.13 -3.03 -0.39
N LEU A 78 -25.17 -2.70 0.48
CA LEU A 78 -25.19 -3.13 1.89
C LEU A 78 -26.43 -2.58 2.60
N GLN A 79 -26.75 -1.29 2.44
CA GLN A 79 -27.94 -0.70 3.05
C GLN A 79 -29.23 -1.33 2.54
N SER A 80 -29.32 -1.70 1.26
CA SER A 80 -30.49 -2.36 0.69
C SER A 80 -30.70 -3.79 1.24
N ILE A 81 -29.63 -4.45 1.68
CA ILE A 81 -29.70 -5.79 2.27
C ILE A 81 -30.00 -5.73 3.77
N PHE A 82 -29.36 -4.84 4.49
CA PHE A 82 -29.46 -4.70 5.94
C PHE A 82 -30.34 -3.50 6.31
N ILE A 83 -31.56 -3.48 5.79
CA ILE A 83 -32.52 -2.34 5.89
C ILE A 83 -32.78 -1.92 7.36
N SER A 84 -32.76 -2.85 8.31
CA SER A 84 -33.04 -2.58 9.73
C SER A 84 -31.79 -2.17 10.52
N SER A 85 -30.61 -2.16 9.90
CA SER A 85 -29.36 -1.79 10.55
C SER A 85 -29.05 -0.31 10.39
N ILE A 86 -28.51 0.29 11.46
CA ILE A 86 -27.97 1.66 11.42
C ILE A 86 -26.52 1.60 10.95
N PHE A 87 -26.21 2.23 9.83
CA PHE A 87 -24.84 2.35 9.33
C PHE A 87 -24.12 3.50 10.01
N LYS A 88 -22.91 3.26 10.48
CA LYS A 88 -22.06 4.25 11.16
C LYS A 88 -20.70 4.31 10.47
N ASP A 89 -20.23 5.51 10.22
CA ASP A 89 -18.86 5.72 9.77
C ASP A 89 -17.87 5.45 10.91
N ILE A 90 -16.91 4.57 10.67
CA ILE A 90 -15.83 4.22 11.62
C ILE A 90 -14.45 4.55 11.06
N SER A 91 -14.36 5.27 9.94
CA SER A 91 -13.09 5.60 9.26
C SER A 91 -12.09 6.24 10.21
N LEU A 92 -12.52 7.27 10.96
CA LEU A 92 -11.65 7.95 11.93
C LEU A 92 -11.20 7.02 13.08
N ASN A 93 -12.07 6.13 13.53
CA ASN A 93 -11.72 5.18 14.60
C ASN A 93 -10.60 4.23 14.12
N LEU A 94 -10.71 3.69 12.92
CA LEU A 94 -9.71 2.81 12.34
C LEU A 94 -8.42 3.56 11.99
N MET A 95 -8.52 4.81 11.53
CA MET A 95 -7.34 5.67 11.35
C MET A 95 -6.59 5.87 12.66
N ASN A 96 -7.27 6.21 13.74
CA ASN A 96 -6.67 6.41 15.06
C ASN A 96 -5.97 5.14 15.57
N LEU A 97 -6.55 3.96 15.35
CA LEU A 97 -5.89 2.68 15.68
C LEU A 97 -4.57 2.49 14.93
N ARG A 98 -4.49 2.90 13.65
CA ARG A 98 -3.27 2.80 12.83
C ARG A 98 -2.24 3.88 13.12
N MET A 99 -2.63 4.99 13.72
CA MET A 99 -1.71 6.11 14.02
C MET A 99 -0.70 5.76 15.11
N ILE A 100 -1.09 4.97 16.10
CA ILE A 100 -0.21 4.54 17.19
C ILE A 100 0.34 3.15 16.85
N LYS A 101 1.66 3.08 16.67
CA LYS A 101 2.36 1.87 16.23
C LYS A 101 2.83 1.05 17.43
N SER A 102 2.81 -0.27 17.28
CA SER A 102 3.47 -1.20 18.21
C SER A 102 5.01 -1.11 18.10
N GLN A 103 5.73 -1.74 19.01
CA GLN A 103 7.19 -1.77 18.95
C GLN A 103 7.70 -2.50 17.70
N GLU A 104 7.03 -3.58 17.30
CA GLU A 104 7.35 -4.35 16.08
C GLU A 104 7.14 -3.51 14.81
N GLU A 105 6.05 -2.77 14.75
CA GLU A 105 5.77 -1.84 13.64
C GLU A 105 6.82 -0.73 13.55
N ILE A 106 7.24 -0.20 14.70
CA ILE A 106 8.31 0.82 14.78
C ILE A 106 9.64 0.26 14.25
N GLU A 107 9.99 -0.98 14.57
CA GLU A 107 11.22 -1.60 14.06
C GLU A 107 11.18 -1.82 12.55
N ILE A 108 10.02 -2.17 11.98
CA ILE A 108 9.83 -2.23 10.52
C ILE A 108 10.06 -0.85 9.89
N ILE A 109 9.48 0.19 10.46
CA ILE A 109 9.62 1.57 9.97
C ILE A 109 11.08 2.05 10.05
N LYS A 110 11.79 1.78 11.15
CA LYS A 110 13.22 2.11 11.28
C LYS A 110 14.08 1.42 10.22
N ASN A 111 13.85 0.13 10.00
CA ASN A 111 14.55 -0.61 8.95
C ASN A 111 14.19 -0.10 7.55
N GLY A 112 12.93 0.27 7.33
CA GLY A 112 12.51 0.90 6.09
C GLY A 112 13.26 2.22 5.84
N ALA A 113 13.40 3.08 6.86
CA ALA A 113 14.16 4.32 6.76
C ALA A 113 15.63 4.05 6.39
N ARG A 114 16.29 3.10 7.07
CA ARG A 114 17.66 2.66 6.72
C ARG A 114 17.77 2.17 5.27
N ILE A 115 16.76 1.46 4.79
CA ILE A 115 16.75 0.95 3.40
C ILE A 115 16.52 2.08 2.40
N ALA A 116 15.71 3.08 2.76
CA ALA A 116 15.56 4.29 1.95
C ALA A 116 16.89 5.04 1.78
N ASP A 117 17.68 5.16 2.86
CA ASP A 117 19.03 5.74 2.84
C ASP A 117 19.95 4.96 1.88
N LEU A 118 19.97 3.62 1.95
CA LEU A 118 20.77 2.78 1.06
C LEU A 118 20.38 2.96 -0.42
N GLY A 119 19.09 3.11 -0.70
CA GLY A 119 18.61 3.43 -2.04
C GLY A 119 19.11 4.78 -2.53
N ALA A 120 19.04 5.80 -1.67
CA ALA A 120 19.52 7.15 -1.96
C ALA A 120 21.05 7.18 -2.18
N GLU A 121 21.81 6.49 -1.35
CA GLU A 121 23.27 6.35 -1.53
C GLU A 121 23.61 5.73 -2.90
N GLU A 122 22.86 4.71 -3.32
CA GLU A 122 23.06 4.08 -4.61
C GLU A 122 22.70 5.02 -5.77
N ILE A 123 21.60 5.78 -5.65
CA ILE A 123 21.24 6.82 -6.59
C ILE A 123 22.38 7.83 -6.76
N VAL A 124 22.92 8.35 -5.66
CA VAL A 124 24.00 9.35 -5.67
C VAL A 124 25.23 8.83 -6.44
N LYS A 125 25.61 7.57 -6.30
CA LYS A 125 26.73 6.95 -7.04
C LYS A 125 26.51 6.93 -8.54
N HIS A 126 25.24 6.90 -8.98
CA HIS A 126 24.89 6.85 -10.40
C HIS A 126 24.62 8.22 -11.02
N ILE A 127 24.61 9.30 -10.22
CA ILE A 127 24.44 10.67 -10.73
C ILE A 127 25.68 11.09 -11.49
N LYS A 128 25.54 11.22 -12.82
CA LYS A 128 26.56 11.78 -13.70
C LYS A 128 25.92 12.28 -14.98
N GLU A 129 26.58 13.24 -15.63
CA GLU A 129 26.14 13.78 -16.90
C GLU A 129 25.92 12.67 -17.95
N GLY A 130 24.84 12.78 -18.71
CA GLY A 130 24.47 11.86 -19.77
C GLY A 130 23.72 10.61 -19.31
N GLN A 131 23.69 10.30 -18.02
CA GLN A 131 22.86 9.22 -17.45
C GLN A 131 21.38 9.61 -17.48
N THR A 132 20.47 8.65 -17.66
CA THR A 132 19.05 8.94 -17.67
C THR A 132 18.43 8.89 -16.27
N GLU A 133 17.36 9.65 -16.04
CA GLU A 133 16.57 9.58 -14.81
C GLU A 133 16.11 8.16 -14.51
N LEU A 134 15.69 7.43 -15.55
CA LEU A 134 15.21 6.05 -15.45
C LEU A 134 16.29 5.09 -14.96
N GLU A 135 17.50 5.14 -15.54
CA GLU A 135 18.62 4.26 -15.16
C GLU A 135 19.02 4.49 -13.69
N ILE A 136 19.08 5.76 -13.28
CA ILE A 136 19.40 6.14 -11.89
C ILE A 136 18.31 5.63 -10.93
N ALA A 137 17.04 5.79 -11.29
CA ALA A 137 15.92 5.32 -10.47
C ALA A 137 15.89 3.78 -10.34
N ILE A 138 16.22 3.05 -11.41
CA ILE A 138 16.32 1.58 -11.40
C ILE A 138 17.43 1.13 -10.44
N ALA A 139 18.59 1.77 -10.46
CA ALA A 139 19.70 1.42 -9.57
C ALA A 139 19.31 1.54 -8.09
N GLY A 140 18.68 2.65 -7.71
CA GLY A 140 18.21 2.86 -6.34
C GLY A 140 17.13 1.86 -5.93
N ARG A 141 16.17 1.59 -6.82
CA ARG A 141 15.12 0.61 -6.56
C ARG A 141 15.70 -0.81 -6.38
N ASP A 142 16.55 -1.26 -7.27
CA ASP A 142 17.20 -2.58 -7.20
C ASP A 142 17.97 -2.74 -5.88
N ARG A 143 18.70 -1.71 -5.46
CA ARG A 143 19.43 -1.70 -4.19
C ARG A 143 18.48 -1.89 -2.99
N MET A 144 17.36 -1.18 -2.97
CA MET A 144 16.38 -1.29 -1.88
C MET A 144 15.70 -2.67 -1.86
N GLU A 145 15.24 -3.18 -2.99
CA GLU A 145 14.57 -4.49 -3.08
C GLU A 145 15.49 -5.63 -2.63
N ARG A 146 16.75 -5.62 -3.03
CA ARG A 146 17.74 -6.62 -2.58
C ARG A 146 17.99 -6.55 -1.08
N GLU A 147 18.04 -5.35 -0.51
CA GLU A 147 18.22 -5.20 0.93
C GLU A 147 16.98 -5.62 1.72
N ILE A 148 15.77 -5.34 1.22
CA ILE A 148 14.52 -5.86 1.81
C ILE A 148 14.55 -7.39 1.81
N ALA A 149 14.84 -8.01 0.68
CA ALA A 149 14.89 -9.48 0.56
C ALA A 149 15.92 -10.11 1.52
N LYS A 150 17.05 -9.44 1.75
CA LYS A 150 18.09 -9.89 2.69
C LYS A 150 17.65 -9.73 4.14
N THR A 151 17.04 -8.60 4.50
CA THR A 151 16.69 -8.25 5.89
C THR A 151 15.39 -8.93 6.32
N TYR A 152 14.46 -9.09 5.40
CA TYR A 152 13.13 -9.67 5.60
C TYR A 152 12.84 -10.77 4.58
N PRO A 153 13.54 -11.92 4.65
CA PRO A 153 13.44 -12.98 3.64
C PRO A 153 12.03 -13.59 3.51
N ASN A 154 11.20 -13.42 4.52
CA ASN A 154 9.81 -13.88 4.54
C ASN A 154 8.79 -12.79 4.20
N ALA A 155 9.21 -11.58 3.86
CA ALA A 155 8.31 -10.52 3.42
C ALA A 155 7.78 -10.87 2.01
N GLU A 156 6.53 -11.31 1.93
CA GLU A 156 5.89 -11.67 0.66
C GLU A 156 5.34 -10.48 -0.09
N TYR A 157 5.04 -9.39 0.62
CA TYR A 157 4.48 -8.18 0.05
C TYR A 157 5.45 -7.02 0.23
N MET A 158 6.01 -6.59 -0.88
CA MET A 158 6.88 -5.43 -0.97
C MET A 158 6.52 -4.64 -2.23
N ASP A 159 6.53 -3.34 -2.12
CA ASP A 159 6.38 -2.41 -3.22
C ASP A 159 7.39 -1.29 -3.03
N THR A 160 8.32 -1.18 -3.94
CA THR A 160 9.45 -0.27 -3.81
C THR A 160 9.56 0.58 -5.06
N TRP A 161 9.59 1.88 -4.88
CA TRP A 161 9.67 2.79 -6.01
C TRP A 161 10.57 3.98 -5.72
N VAL A 162 11.01 4.59 -6.79
CA VAL A 162 11.87 5.75 -6.80
C VAL A 162 11.28 6.78 -7.75
N TRP A 163 11.18 8.01 -7.27
CA TRP A 163 11.03 9.17 -8.14
C TRP A 163 12.36 9.91 -8.18
N PHE A 164 12.89 10.05 -9.37
CA PHE A 164 14.11 10.80 -9.61
C PHE A 164 13.90 11.69 -10.83
N GLN A 165 13.98 12.99 -10.62
CA GLN A 165 13.75 13.99 -11.65
C GLN A 165 14.98 14.89 -11.78
N SER A 166 15.15 15.50 -12.96
CA SER A 166 16.26 16.38 -13.26
C SER A 166 15.83 17.61 -14.07
N GLY A 167 16.44 18.76 -13.82
CA GLY A 167 16.20 20.00 -14.57
C GLY A 167 14.73 20.36 -14.67
N ILE A 168 14.21 20.48 -15.90
CA ILE A 168 12.81 20.87 -16.14
C ILE A 168 11.79 19.90 -15.53
N ASN A 169 12.14 18.63 -15.34
CA ASN A 169 11.23 17.65 -14.74
C ASN A 169 11.07 17.80 -13.22
N THR A 170 11.78 18.74 -12.59
CA THR A 170 11.63 19.04 -11.15
C THR A 170 10.58 20.11 -10.86
N ASP A 171 9.80 20.54 -11.85
CA ASP A 171 8.70 21.49 -11.72
C ASP A 171 7.48 20.91 -10.95
N GLY A 172 7.45 19.61 -10.72
CA GLY A 172 6.48 18.90 -9.89
C GLY A 172 7.14 17.79 -9.06
N ALA A 173 6.89 17.80 -7.74
CA ALA A 173 7.50 16.83 -6.81
C ALA A 173 7.22 15.36 -7.15
N HIS A 174 6.11 15.10 -7.82
CA HIS A 174 5.66 13.73 -8.17
C HIS A 174 5.69 13.44 -9.67
N ASN A 175 6.52 14.17 -10.41
CA ASN A 175 6.70 13.87 -11.81
C ASN A 175 7.36 12.50 -12.00
N PRO A 176 6.92 11.70 -12.97
CA PRO A 176 7.53 10.40 -13.23
C PRO A 176 8.94 10.56 -13.79
N LYS A 177 9.80 9.61 -13.46
CA LYS A 177 11.12 9.48 -14.09
C LYS A 177 10.99 9.23 -15.60
N THR A 178 11.87 9.85 -16.38
CA THR A 178 11.84 9.78 -17.83
C THR A 178 13.18 9.30 -18.39
N ASN A 179 13.32 9.27 -19.72
CA ASN A 179 14.58 9.04 -20.41
C ASN A 179 15.41 10.33 -20.60
N ARG A 180 15.05 11.44 -19.92
CA ARG A 180 15.85 12.65 -19.93
C ARG A 180 17.25 12.35 -19.41
N LYS A 181 18.25 12.79 -20.15
CA LYS A 181 19.66 12.71 -19.72
C LYS A 181 19.99 13.91 -18.84
N LEU A 182 20.73 13.66 -17.78
CA LEU A 182 21.25 14.68 -16.89
C LEU A 182 22.25 15.58 -17.62
N ILE A 183 22.17 16.87 -17.34
CA ILE A 183 23.05 17.91 -17.87
C ILE A 183 23.69 18.66 -16.69
N ASN A 184 24.94 19.06 -16.84
CA ASN A 184 25.63 19.87 -15.83
C ASN A 184 24.82 21.13 -15.48
N GLY A 185 24.68 21.40 -14.18
CA GLY A 185 23.86 22.50 -13.65
C GLY A 185 22.40 22.10 -13.36
N ASP A 186 21.97 20.87 -13.68
CA ASP A 186 20.62 20.43 -13.31
C ASP A 186 20.42 20.43 -11.81
N ILE A 187 19.25 20.92 -11.39
CA ILE A 187 18.66 20.61 -10.09
C ILE A 187 18.10 19.19 -10.17
N LEU A 188 18.25 18.42 -9.09
CA LEU A 188 17.85 17.02 -9.04
C LEU A 188 16.91 16.82 -7.82
N SER A 189 15.83 16.10 -8.03
CA SER A 189 14.93 15.63 -6.96
C SER A 189 15.07 14.12 -6.80
N LEU A 190 15.55 13.70 -5.64
CA LEU A 190 15.76 12.30 -5.27
C LEU A 190 14.72 11.88 -4.23
N ASN A 191 13.93 10.87 -4.56
CA ASN A 191 12.89 10.36 -3.67
C ASN A 191 12.89 8.83 -3.69
N THR A 192 13.04 8.20 -2.52
CA THR A 192 13.06 6.75 -2.34
C THR A 192 11.93 6.31 -1.41
N PHE A 193 11.20 5.27 -1.81
CA PHE A 193 10.01 4.79 -1.10
C PHE A 193 10.04 3.26 -0.99
N PRO A 194 10.80 2.66 -0.07
CA PRO A 194 10.68 1.24 0.22
C PRO A 194 9.41 0.96 1.03
N MET A 195 8.76 -0.17 0.73
CA MET A 195 7.68 -0.69 1.53
C MET A 195 8.02 -2.09 2.04
N ILE A 196 7.85 -2.32 3.34
CA ILE A 196 8.07 -3.60 3.99
C ILE A 196 6.79 -4.00 4.71
N SER A 197 6.17 -5.10 4.29
CA SER A 197 4.95 -5.63 4.92
C SER A 197 3.83 -4.58 5.09
N GLY A 198 3.67 -3.67 4.13
CA GLY A 198 2.66 -2.61 4.14
C GLY A 198 3.09 -1.28 4.77
N TYR A 199 4.32 -1.18 5.30
CA TYR A 199 4.85 0.07 5.89
C TYR A 199 5.77 0.77 4.91
N TYR A 200 5.35 1.94 4.43
CA TYR A 200 6.18 2.82 3.63
C TYR A 200 7.06 3.70 4.50
N THR A 201 8.26 3.94 4.01
CA THR A 201 9.14 5.02 4.48
C THR A 201 9.60 5.85 3.31
N ALA A 202 10.03 7.08 3.54
CA ALA A 202 10.47 7.97 2.50
C ALA A 202 11.76 8.69 2.88
N LEU A 203 12.62 8.89 1.88
CA LEU A 203 13.70 9.86 1.93
C LEU A 203 13.60 10.76 0.70
N GLU A 204 13.58 12.06 0.89
CA GLU A 204 13.50 13.06 -0.17
C GLU A 204 14.63 14.06 -0.04
N ARG A 205 15.36 14.33 -1.12
CA ARG A 205 16.50 15.29 -1.14
C ARG A 205 16.55 16.05 -2.46
N THR A 206 16.96 17.30 -2.34
CA THR A 206 17.32 18.12 -3.49
C THR A 206 18.85 18.15 -3.62
N LEU A 207 19.34 17.91 -4.81
CA LEU A 207 20.76 17.89 -5.15
C LEU A 207 21.00 18.74 -6.38
N PHE A 208 22.27 18.97 -6.69
CA PHE A 208 22.69 19.67 -7.91
C PHE A 208 23.81 18.87 -8.59
N LEU A 209 23.79 18.85 -9.92
CA LEU A 209 24.84 18.23 -10.72
C LEU A 209 25.88 19.28 -11.08
N ASN A 210 27.08 19.17 -10.50
CA ASN A 210 28.25 20.01 -10.79
C ASN A 210 27.96 21.53 -10.74
N SER A 211 27.33 22.00 -9.68
CA SER A 211 27.09 23.43 -9.42
C SER A 211 28.29 24.08 -8.71
#